data_2d5d328efc1db0aeeecc489cbd445c28
#
_entry.id   2d5d328efc1db0aeeecc489cbd445c28
#
_cell.length_a   1.000
_cell.length_b   1.000
_cell.length_c   1.000
_cell.angle_alpha   90.00
_cell.angle_beta   90.00
_cell.angle_gamma   90.00
#
_symmetry.space_group_name_H-M   'P 1'
#
loop_
_entity.id
_entity.type
_entity.pdbx_description
1 polymer ?
#
loop_
_entity_poly.entity_id
_entity_poly.type
_entity_poly.pdbx_seq_one_letter_code
_entity_poly.pdbx_strand_id
1 'polypeptide(L)'
;MGRDFSRKKIDSSRESGGFCALPWSVIDSPAYQSLSHPARSLLIEFARQYVRDNNGRLLASRAYLAERGWNSSDVIHRAKNELLKAGFIHEMVKGQRPNKASWYAITWYTLDKIKGYDFGTAENFQRGAYRRNTPLCPSSGTERRQTVPSRGTGAQSI
;
A
#
# COMPACT_ATOMS: atom_id res chain seq x y z
N MET A 1 42.50 13.13 9.65
CA MET A 1 41.95 11.77 9.84
C MET A 1 40.71 11.62 8.94
N GLY A 2 40.90 11.02 7.78
CA GLY A 2 39.82 10.78 6.81
C GLY A 2 38.91 9.67 7.32
N ARG A 3 37.61 9.95 7.44
CA ARG A 3 36.61 8.90 7.64
C ARG A 3 36.47 8.13 6.36
N ASP A 4 36.99 6.92 6.37
CA ASP A 4 36.81 5.94 5.30
C ASP A 4 35.32 5.55 5.24
N PHE A 5 34.57 6.16 4.31
CA PHE A 5 33.22 5.72 3.98
C PHE A 5 33.36 4.38 3.25
N SER A 6 33.40 3.29 4.02
CA SER A 6 33.27 1.94 3.49
C SER A 6 32.10 1.91 2.51
N ARG A 7 32.41 1.91 1.21
CA ARG A 7 31.43 1.64 0.15
C ARG A 7 30.79 0.31 0.48
N LYS A 8 29.52 0.34 0.89
CA LYS A 8 28.72 -0.89 1.05
C LYS A 8 28.90 -1.70 -0.23
N LYS A 9 29.51 -2.88 -0.07
CA LYS A 9 29.71 -3.84 -1.16
C LYS A 9 28.34 -4.05 -1.82
N ILE A 10 28.19 -3.61 -3.06
CA ILE A 10 26.97 -3.84 -3.83
C ILE A 10 26.84 -5.35 -3.94
N ASP A 11 25.73 -5.89 -3.50
CA ASP A 11 25.44 -7.31 -3.61
C ASP A 11 25.45 -7.70 -5.09
N SER A 12 26.51 -8.42 -5.51
CA SER A 12 26.73 -8.82 -6.90
C SER A 12 25.76 -9.90 -7.38
N SER A 13 24.93 -10.46 -6.48
CA SER A 13 23.90 -11.44 -6.82
C SER A 13 22.64 -10.80 -7.43
N ARG A 14 22.57 -9.48 -7.44
CA ARG A 14 21.40 -8.71 -7.87
C ARG A 14 21.71 -7.95 -9.16
N GLU A 15 20.70 -7.83 -10.01
CA GLU A 15 20.73 -6.96 -11.19
C GLU A 15 21.21 -5.55 -10.86
N SER A 16 21.92 -4.93 -11.78
CA SER A 16 22.38 -3.55 -11.68
C SER A 16 21.19 -2.58 -11.70
N GLY A 17 21.29 -1.48 -10.95
CA GLY A 17 20.24 -0.45 -10.89
C GLY A 17 19.63 -0.32 -9.50
N GLY A 18 18.53 0.40 -9.43
CA GLY A 18 17.78 0.61 -8.20
C GLY A 18 16.85 -0.57 -7.86
N PHE A 19 16.35 -0.59 -6.64
CA PHE A 19 15.32 -1.52 -6.21
C PHE A 19 14.22 -0.78 -5.46
N CYS A 20 13.02 -1.32 -5.51
CA CYS A 20 11.89 -0.84 -4.75
C CYS A 20 11.87 -1.53 -3.39
N ALA A 21 12.05 -0.77 -2.31
CA ALA A 21 11.98 -1.30 -0.96
C ALA A 21 10.54 -1.27 -0.44
N LEU A 22 9.97 -2.44 -0.25
CA LEU A 22 8.67 -2.61 0.36
C LEU A 22 8.85 -3.40 1.66
N PRO A 23 8.61 -2.79 2.84
CA PRO A 23 8.82 -3.47 4.12
C PRO A 23 7.88 -4.67 4.30
N TRP A 24 8.34 -5.73 4.94
CA TRP A 24 7.49 -6.87 5.31
C TRP A 24 6.28 -6.43 6.13
N SER A 25 6.45 -5.45 7.03
CA SER A 25 5.34 -4.88 7.81
C SER A 25 4.22 -4.24 6.97
N VAL A 26 4.51 -3.88 5.72
CA VAL A 26 3.50 -3.43 4.74
C VAL A 26 2.84 -4.63 4.08
N ILE A 27 3.63 -5.53 3.50
CA ILE A 27 3.15 -6.68 2.71
C ILE A 27 2.34 -7.65 3.57
N ASP A 28 2.78 -7.91 4.81
CA ASP A 28 2.13 -8.84 5.72
C ASP A 28 0.94 -8.24 6.48
N SER A 29 0.67 -6.92 6.28
CA SER A 29 -0.45 -6.26 6.94
C SER A 29 -1.80 -6.76 6.42
N PRO A 30 -2.81 -6.94 7.29
CA PRO A 30 -4.18 -7.26 6.85
C PRO A 30 -4.73 -6.25 5.85
N ALA A 31 -4.38 -4.97 6.01
CA ALA A 31 -4.76 -3.91 5.07
C ALA A 31 -4.23 -4.18 3.66
N TYR A 32 -2.97 -4.61 3.52
CA TYR A 32 -2.40 -4.96 2.20
C TYR A 32 -3.05 -6.21 1.61
N GLN A 33 -3.31 -7.22 2.43
CA GLN A 33 -3.93 -8.47 1.98
C GLN A 33 -5.35 -8.26 1.43
N SER A 34 -6.07 -7.25 1.94
CA SER A 34 -7.40 -6.89 1.47
C SER A 34 -7.42 -6.01 0.22
N LEU A 35 -6.27 -5.46 -0.21
CA LEU A 35 -6.20 -4.64 -1.41
C LEU A 35 -6.49 -5.43 -2.68
N SER A 36 -7.19 -4.80 -3.61
CA SER A 36 -7.33 -5.30 -4.98
C SER A 36 -5.98 -5.36 -5.71
N HIS A 37 -5.86 -6.20 -6.73
CA HIS A 37 -4.63 -6.30 -7.52
C HIS A 37 -4.21 -4.96 -8.16
N PRO A 38 -5.12 -4.14 -8.73
CA PRO A 38 -4.74 -2.82 -9.21
C PRO A 38 -4.21 -1.90 -8.11
N ALA A 39 -4.78 -1.94 -6.91
CA ALA A 39 -4.30 -1.14 -5.79
C ALA A 39 -2.89 -1.56 -5.35
N ARG A 40 -2.61 -2.86 -5.25
CA ARG A 40 -1.26 -3.39 -4.98
C ARG A 40 -0.25 -2.96 -6.05
N SER A 41 -0.63 -3.03 -7.33
CA SER A 41 0.22 -2.58 -8.43
C SER A 41 0.49 -1.08 -8.35
N LEU A 42 -0.51 -0.26 -8.05
CA LEU A 42 -0.34 1.18 -7.88
C LEU A 42 0.54 1.52 -6.68
N LEU A 43 0.47 0.74 -5.60
CA LEU A 43 1.35 0.90 -4.44
C LEU A 43 2.82 0.71 -4.81
N ILE A 44 3.13 -0.25 -5.68
CA ILE A 44 4.48 -0.49 -6.20
C ILE A 44 4.95 0.71 -7.03
N GLU A 45 4.07 1.32 -7.84
CA GLU A 45 4.40 2.53 -8.59
C GLU A 45 4.75 3.71 -7.67
N PHE A 46 4.04 3.88 -6.56
CA PHE A 46 4.40 4.88 -5.56
C PHE A 46 5.75 4.57 -4.89
N ALA A 47 5.96 3.32 -4.48
CA ALA A 47 7.21 2.91 -3.85
C ALA A 47 8.43 3.09 -4.79
N ARG A 48 8.25 2.87 -6.11
CA ARG A 48 9.28 3.09 -7.12
C ARG A 48 9.65 4.56 -7.29
N GLN A 49 8.68 5.48 -7.14
CA GLN A 49 8.93 6.92 -7.26
C GLN A 49 9.74 7.47 -6.08
N TYR A 50 9.69 6.79 -4.93
CA TYR A 50 10.36 7.28 -3.73
C TYR A 50 11.88 7.20 -3.84
N VAL A 51 12.56 8.35 -3.67
CA VAL A 51 14.01 8.50 -3.76
C VAL A 51 14.62 9.24 -2.57
N ARG A 52 14.15 8.97 -1.36
CA ARG A 52 14.63 9.46 -0.07
C ARG A 52 14.15 10.85 0.39
N ASP A 53 13.94 11.80 -0.51
CA ASP A 53 13.67 13.21 -0.18
C ASP A 53 12.42 13.75 -0.91
N ASN A 54 11.62 12.88 -1.48
CA ASN A 54 10.43 13.25 -2.24
C ASN A 54 9.11 12.69 -1.69
N ASN A 55 9.13 12.17 -0.46
CA ASN A 55 7.89 11.67 0.17
C ASN A 55 6.94 12.84 0.47
N GLY A 56 5.89 12.94 -0.29
CA GLY A 56 4.94 14.05 -0.29
C GLY A 56 4.79 14.71 -1.67
N ARG A 57 5.63 14.34 -2.64
CA ARG A 57 5.53 14.80 -4.03
C ARG A 57 5.38 13.66 -5.02
N LEU A 58 4.88 12.51 -4.58
CA LEU A 58 4.66 11.35 -5.43
C LEU A 58 3.41 11.57 -6.29
N LEU A 59 3.41 11.07 -7.52
CA LEU A 59 2.38 11.32 -8.51
C LEU A 59 1.56 10.08 -8.83
N ALA A 60 0.27 10.26 -9.07
CA ALA A 60 -0.62 9.27 -9.65
C ALA A 60 -1.45 9.89 -10.79
N SER A 61 -0.84 10.80 -11.54
CA SER A 61 -1.49 11.40 -12.71
C SER A 61 -1.60 10.39 -13.85
N ARG A 62 -2.66 10.54 -14.66
CA ARG A 62 -2.85 9.69 -15.83
C ARG A 62 -1.66 9.76 -16.79
N ALA A 63 -1.10 10.95 -17.01
CA ALA A 63 0.05 11.13 -17.90
C ALA A 63 1.26 10.30 -17.44
N TYR A 64 1.62 10.39 -16.15
CA TYR A 64 2.71 9.60 -15.59
C TYR A 64 2.44 8.10 -15.67
N LEU A 65 1.24 7.65 -15.29
CA LEU A 65 0.90 6.24 -15.24
C LEU A 65 0.67 5.62 -16.62
N ALA A 66 0.27 6.41 -17.64
CA ALA A 66 0.14 5.91 -19.01
C ALA A 66 1.48 5.41 -19.58
N GLU A 67 2.57 6.11 -19.31
CA GLU A 67 3.94 5.69 -19.67
C GLU A 67 4.36 4.40 -18.96
N ARG A 68 3.67 4.06 -17.88
CA ARG A 68 3.88 2.86 -17.05
C ARG A 68 2.91 1.72 -17.39
N GLY A 69 2.15 1.85 -18.48
CA GLY A 69 1.22 0.82 -18.95
C GLY A 69 -0.20 0.90 -18.35
N TRP A 70 -0.53 1.96 -17.63
CA TRP A 70 -1.87 2.16 -17.06
C TRP A 70 -2.80 2.83 -18.07
N ASN A 71 -3.68 2.08 -18.69
CA ASN A 71 -4.54 2.57 -19.79
C ASN A 71 -5.90 3.12 -19.33
N SER A 72 -6.39 2.75 -18.15
CA SER A 72 -7.72 3.10 -17.66
C SER A 72 -7.69 4.11 -16.52
N SER A 73 -8.25 5.29 -16.75
CA SER A 73 -8.41 6.34 -15.72
C SER A 73 -9.28 5.89 -14.55
N ASP A 74 -10.30 5.08 -14.83
CA ASP A 74 -11.22 4.59 -13.81
C ASP A 74 -10.54 3.59 -12.88
N VAL A 75 -9.73 2.68 -13.43
CA VAL A 75 -8.92 1.75 -12.64
C VAL A 75 -7.94 2.49 -11.74
N ILE A 76 -7.23 3.50 -12.29
CA ILE A 76 -6.32 4.36 -11.51
C ILE A 76 -7.07 5.06 -10.37
N HIS A 77 -8.23 5.63 -10.65
CA HIS A 77 -9.03 6.35 -9.67
C HIS A 77 -9.50 5.45 -8.53
N ARG A 78 -10.04 4.27 -8.86
CA ARG A 78 -10.47 3.28 -7.87
C ARG A 78 -9.31 2.76 -7.02
N ALA A 79 -8.20 2.37 -7.65
CA ALA A 79 -7.01 1.91 -6.96
C ALA A 79 -6.43 2.97 -6.00
N LYS A 80 -6.38 4.22 -6.45
CA LYS A 80 -5.94 5.35 -5.63
C LYS A 80 -6.83 5.58 -4.42
N ASN A 81 -8.14 5.59 -4.60
CA ASN A 81 -9.09 5.76 -3.50
C ASN A 81 -9.02 4.61 -2.50
N GLU A 82 -8.78 3.40 -2.97
CA GLU A 82 -8.58 2.23 -2.12
C GLU A 82 -7.31 2.39 -1.26
N LEU A 83 -6.20 2.83 -1.85
CA LEU A 83 -4.96 3.09 -1.11
C LEU A 83 -5.09 4.24 -0.08
N LEU A 84 -5.83 5.30 -0.41
CA LEU A 84 -6.14 6.38 0.53
C LEU A 84 -6.97 5.87 1.72
N LYS A 85 -8.04 5.11 1.46
CA LYS A 85 -8.89 4.53 2.49
C LYS A 85 -8.15 3.53 3.37
N ALA A 86 -7.29 2.72 2.78
CA ALA A 86 -6.48 1.74 3.51
C ALA A 86 -5.32 2.39 4.29
N GLY A 87 -5.03 3.68 4.07
CA GLY A 87 -4.00 4.41 4.79
C GLY A 87 -2.58 4.16 4.31
N PHE A 88 -2.37 3.62 3.10
CA PHE A 88 -1.04 3.42 2.52
C PHE A 88 -0.46 4.69 1.93
N ILE A 89 -1.33 5.57 1.43
CA ILE A 89 -0.94 6.88 0.90
C ILE A 89 -1.75 7.98 1.57
N HIS A 90 -1.18 9.19 1.59
CA HIS A 90 -1.82 10.41 2.07
C HIS A 90 -1.75 11.49 0.99
N GLU A 91 -2.85 12.21 0.73
CA GLU A 91 -2.87 13.29 -0.25
C GLU A 91 -2.35 14.58 0.40
N MET A 92 -1.20 15.05 -0.08
CA MET A 92 -0.52 16.24 0.43
C MET A 92 -0.96 17.50 -0.30
N VAL A 93 -1.28 17.37 -1.59
CA VAL A 93 -1.77 18.46 -2.44
C VAL A 93 -2.91 17.94 -3.27
N LYS A 94 -4.04 18.63 -3.22
CA LYS A 94 -5.18 18.33 -4.07
C LYS A 94 -4.99 18.93 -5.45
N GLY A 95 -5.00 18.09 -6.46
CA GLY A 95 -4.91 18.53 -7.85
C GLY A 95 -6.12 19.36 -8.29
N GLN A 96 -5.88 20.27 -9.21
CA GLN A 96 -6.91 21.08 -9.85
C GLN A 96 -6.72 21.07 -11.36
N ARG A 97 -7.80 20.85 -12.09
CA ARG A 97 -7.77 21.00 -13.55
C ARG A 97 -7.61 22.46 -13.93
N PRO A 98 -6.89 22.79 -15.02
CA PRO A 98 -6.27 21.83 -15.95
C PRO A 98 -4.84 21.41 -15.56
N ASN A 99 -4.10 22.17 -14.70
CA ASN A 99 -2.64 22.11 -14.67
C ASN A 99 -2.01 21.72 -13.33
N LYS A 100 -2.79 21.40 -12.29
CA LYS A 100 -2.24 21.02 -10.98
C LYS A 100 -2.45 19.53 -10.72
N ALA A 101 -1.37 18.76 -10.68
CA ALA A 101 -1.42 17.35 -10.27
C ALA A 101 -1.56 17.22 -8.75
N SER A 102 -2.27 16.19 -8.28
CA SER A 102 -2.25 15.83 -6.86
C SER A 102 -0.90 15.26 -6.47
N TRP A 103 -0.46 15.57 -5.24
CA TRP A 103 0.75 15.02 -4.65
C TRP A 103 0.40 14.08 -3.50
N TYR A 104 1.15 12.99 -3.40
CA TYR A 104 0.93 11.96 -2.41
C TYR A 104 2.20 11.66 -1.62
N ALA A 105 2.01 11.19 -0.38
CA ALA A 105 3.05 10.62 0.46
C ALA A 105 2.71 9.16 0.78
N ILE A 106 3.73 8.31 0.82
CA ILE A 106 3.60 6.93 1.32
C ILE A 106 3.77 6.92 2.85
N THR A 107 2.95 6.15 3.54
CA THR A 107 2.83 6.25 4.99
C THR A 107 3.82 5.39 5.78
N TRP A 108 4.55 4.49 5.16
CA TRP A 108 5.59 3.70 5.86
C TRP A 108 6.95 4.39 5.95
N TYR A 109 7.11 5.54 5.30
CA TYR A 109 8.26 6.44 5.47
C TYR A 109 7.86 7.71 6.23
N THR A 110 8.84 8.46 6.68
CA THR A 110 8.64 9.81 7.20
C THR A 110 8.25 10.77 6.09
N LEU A 111 7.45 11.78 6.43
CA LEU A 111 7.13 12.85 5.50
C LEU A 111 8.34 13.78 5.32
N ASP A 112 8.65 14.11 4.08
CA ASP A 112 9.70 15.08 3.77
C ASP A 112 9.17 16.51 3.85
N LYS A 113 10.05 17.45 4.23
CA LYS A 113 9.71 18.87 4.33
C LYS A 113 9.77 19.52 2.94
N ILE A 114 8.66 19.48 2.23
CA ILE A 114 8.54 20.05 0.88
C ILE A 114 7.62 21.27 0.93
N LYS A 115 8.03 22.36 0.26
CA LYS A 115 7.18 23.55 0.12
C LYS A 115 6.01 23.27 -0.83
N GLY A 116 4.83 23.81 -0.50
CA GLY A 116 3.65 23.76 -1.37
C GLY A 116 2.61 22.72 -1.00
N TYR A 117 2.69 22.12 0.17
CA TYR A 117 1.60 21.32 0.71
C TYR A 117 0.35 22.15 0.95
N ASP A 118 -0.80 21.55 0.79
CA ASP A 118 -2.06 22.19 1.17
C ASP A 118 -2.14 22.33 2.69
N PHE A 119 -2.84 23.36 3.15
CA PHE A 119 -2.92 23.69 4.58
C PHE A 119 -3.45 22.50 5.41
N GLY A 120 -2.78 22.19 6.50
CA GLY A 120 -3.17 21.13 7.44
C GLY A 120 -2.85 19.71 7.00
N THR A 121 -2.36 19.49 5.77
CA THR A 121 -2.12 18.12 5.27
C THR A 121 -0.88 17.48 5.90
N ALA A 122 0.14 18.27 6.18
CA ALA A 122 1.36 17.78 6.84
C ALA A 122 1.09 17.41 8.31
N GLU A 123 0.28 18.18 9.01
CA GLU A 123 -0.12 17.92 10.40
C GLU A 123 -1.01 16.69 10.50
N ASN A 124 -1.83 16.44 9.50
CA ASN A 124 -2.73 15.28 9.44
C ASN A 124 -2.03 14.01 8.92
N PHE A 125 -0.80 14.11 8.44
CA PHE A 125 -0.04 12.96 7.99
C PHE A 125 0.28 12.03 9.16
N GLN A 126 -0.12 10.76 9.05
CA GLN A 126 0.14 9.74 10.06
C GLN A 126 1.01 8.63 9.49
N ARG A 127 2.24 8.54 9.99
CA ARG A 127 3.12 7.43 9.65
C ARG A 127 2.52 6.10 10.11
N GLY A 128 2.47 5.12 9.22
CA GLY A 128 1.93 3.80 9.52
C GLY A 128 0.39 3.76 9.61
N ALA A 129 -0.32 4.72 9.00
CA ALA A 129 -1.78 4.78 9.03
C ALA A 129 -2.46 3.47 8.59
N TYR A 130 -1.89 2.73 7.66
CA TYR A 130 -2.39 1.43 7.18
C TYR A 130 -2.51 0.37 8.30
N ARG A 131 -1.75 0.49 9.39
CA ARG A 131 -1.79 -0.45 10.53
C ARG A 131 -3.07 -0.32 11.35
N ARG A 132 -3.72 0.84 11.31
CA ARG A 132 -4.97 1.11 12.04
C ARG A 132 -6.20 0.66 11.27
N ASN A 133 -6.09 0.58 9.95
CA ASN A 133 -7.14 0.09 9.08
C ASN A 133 -7.06 -1.44 9.01
N THR A 134 -7.48 -2.11 10.07
CA THR A 134 -7.79 -3.54 10.01
C THR A 134 -9.10 -3.65 9.24
N PRO A 135 -9.15 -4.26 8.04
CA PRO A 135 -10.41 -4.54 7.39
C PRO A 135 -11.23 -5.39 8.36
N LEU A 136 -12.47 -4.99 8.58
CA LEU A 136 -13.44 -5.89 9.20
C LEU A 136 -13.57 -7.06 8.22
N CYS A 137 -12.84 -8.13 8.49
CA CYS A 137 -13.09 -9.40 7.84
C CYS A 137 -14.55 -9.73 8.14
N PRO A 138 -15.44 -9.86 7.15
CA PRO A 138 -16.73 -10.47 7.44
C PRO A 138 -16.39 -11.83 8.02
N SER A 139 -16.63 -12.00 9.30
CA SER A 139 -16.56 -13.31 9.94
C SER A 139 -17.52 -14.20 9.16
N SER A 140 -17.00 -14.98 8.23
CA SER A 140 -17.73 -16.10 7.64
C SER A 140 -17.93 -17.11 8.75
N GLY A 141 -18.93 -16.82 9.59
CA GLY A 141 -19.51 -17.75 10.52
C GLY A 141 -20.23 -18.84 9.76
N THR A 142 -19.47 -19.71 9.14
CA THR A 142 -19.95 -21.03 8.79
C THR A 142 -19.40 -21.97 9.84
N GLU A 143 -20.05 -21.96 11.02
CA GLU A 143 -20.02 -23.10 11.88
C GLU A 143 -20.55 -24.28 11.09
N ARG A 144 -19.63 -25.11 10.59
CA ARG A 144 -19.99 -26.47 10.21
C ARG A 144 -20.44 -27.19 11.48
N ARG A 145 -21.74 -27.23 11.69
CA ARG A 145 -22.32 -28.24 12.60
C ARG A 145 -21.80 -29.60 12.15
N GLN A 146 -20.89 -30.17 12.92
CA GLN A 146 -20.56 -31.56 12.88
C GLN A 146 -21.79 -32.31 13.40
N THR A 147 -22.61 -32.83 12.52
CA THR A 147 -23.60 -33.86 12.85
C THR A 147 -22.82 -35.13 13.13
N VAL A 148 -22.69 -35.44 14.41
CA VAL A 148 -22.23 -36.74 14.88
C VAL A 148 -23.34 -37.75 14.54
N PRO A 149 -23.09 -38.84 13.79
CA PRO A 149 -24.07 -39.88 13.59
C PRO A 149 -24.22 -40.66 14.89
N SER A 150 -25.41 -40.61 15.48
CA SER A 150 -25.78 -41.47 16.61
C SER A 150 -25.77 -42.93 16.17
N ARG A 151 -24.91 -43.71 16.81
CA ARG A 151 -24.91 -45.17 16.73
C ARG A 151 -26.26 -45.68 17.26
N GLY A 152 -27.09 -46.17 16.39
CA GLY A 152 -28.25 -46.98 16.77
C GLY A 152 -27.82 -48.32 17.35
N THR A 153 -28.12 -48.54 18.61
CA THR A 153 -27.98 -49.80 19.27
C THR A 153 -29.15 -50.71 18.85
N GLY A 154 -28.86 -51.68 18.02
CA GLY A 154 -29.83 -52.74 17.72
C GLY A 154 -29.90 -53.70 18.91
N ALA A 155 -31.03 -53.75 19.56
CA ALA A 155 -31.35 -54.86 20.47
C ALA A 155 -32.00 -55.98 19.68
N GLN A 156 -31.35 -57.12 19.68
CA GLN A 156 -31.98 -58.39 19.30
C GLN A 156 -32.86 -58.91 20.47
N SER A 157 -34.02 -59.33 20.14
CA SER A 157 -34.77 -60.35 20.97
C SER A 157 -35.43 -61.35 20.05
N ILE A 158 -34.96 -62.55 20.20
CA ILE A 158 -35.60 -63.87 20.05
C ILE A 158 -36.50 -64.09 18.85
#